data_3e098127796eb52823abffc77ad9217e
#
_entry.id   3e098127796eb52823abffc77ad9217e
#
_cell.length_a   1.000
_cell.length_b   1.000
_cell.length_c   1.000
_cell.angle_alpha   90.00
_cell.angle_beta   90.00
_cell.angle_gamma   90.00
#
_symmetry.space_group_name_H-M   'P 1'
#
loop_
_entity.id
_entity.type
_entity.pdbx_description
1 polymer ?
#
loop_
_entity_poly.entity_id
_entity_poly.type
_entity_poly.pdbx_seq_one_letter_code
_entity_poly.pdbx_strand_id
1 'polypeptide(L)' 'RHTSFSYNGQMLNIDPADCEVIQILGRGAYGIVEHVRHRPSGAELALKVSLFIHFLASF' A
#
# COMPACT_ATOMS: atom_id res chain seq x y z
N ARG A 1 9.78 -8.93 -0.11
CA ARG A 1 8.45 -8.38 0.05
C ARG A 1 8.36 -6.93 -0.24
N HIS A 2 8.94 -6.55 -1.36
CA HIS A 2 8.90 -5.16 -1.76
C HIS A 2 8.00 -5.01 -2.95
N THR A 3 7.24 -3.96 -2.95
CA THR A 3 6.57 -3.48 -4.12
C THR A 3 6.85 -1.99 -4.23
N SER A 4 6.54 -1.41 -5.37
CA SER A 4 6.80 -0.01 -5.59
C SER A 4 5.61 0.64 -6.27
N PHE A 5 5.59 1.97 -6.23
CA PHE A 5 4.55 2.75 -6.87
C PHE A 5 5.16 4.04 -7.41
N SER A 6 4.50 4.62 -8.40
CA SER A 6 4.92 5.90 -8.97
C SER A 6 4.16 7.04 -8.29
N TYR A 7 4.89 8.05 -7.84
CA TYR A 7 4.31 9.20 -7.17
C TYR A 7 5.12 10.43 -7.53
N ASN A 8 4.47 11.41 -8.13
CA ASN A 8 5.12 12.66 -8.59
C ASN A 8 6.32 12.38 -9.49
N GLY A 9 6.20 11.40 -10.38
CA GLY A 9 7.25 11.06 -11.33
C GLY A 9 8.40 10.24 -10.75
N GLN A 10 8.29 9.81 -9.51
CA GLN A 10 9.32 8.98 -8.86
C GLN A 10 8.78 7.60 -8.55
N MET A 11 9.68 6.61 -8.65
CA MET A 11 9.35 5.26 -8.18
C MET A 11 9.76 5.17 -6.72
N LEU A 12 8.80 4.86 -5.86
CA LEU A 12 9.01 4.73 -4.42
C LEU A 12 8.73 3.31 -3.99
N ASN A 13 9.56 2.80 -3.08
CA ASN A 13 9.35 1.47 -2.50
C ASN A 13 8.32 1.56 -1.38
N ILE A 14 7.50 0.51 -1.27
CA ILE A 14 6.58 0.38 -0.17
C ILE A 14 7.19 -0.57 0.86
N ASP A 15 7.49 -0.01 2.03
CA ASP A 15 7.89 -0.77 3.20
C ASP A 15 6.72 -0.71 4.18
N PRO A 16 6.19 -1.85 4.63
CA PRO A 16 5.06 -1.85 5.56
C PRO A 16 5.31 -1.03 6.82
N ALA A 17 6.56 -0.95 7.26
CA ALA A 17 6.90 -0.16 8.45
C ALA A 17 6.67 1.32 8.25
N ASP A 18 6.67 1.79 7.00
CA ASP A 18 6.46 3.19 6.66
C ASP A 18 4.99 3.51 6.40
N CYS A 19 4.11 2.53 6.51
CA CYS A 19 2.71 2.71 6.16
C CYS A 19 1.81 2.70 7.38
N GLU A 20 0.86 3.62 7.38
CA GLU A 20 -0.17 3.69 8.40
C GLU A 20 -1.48 3.22 7.79
N VAL A 21 -2.10 2.20 8.38
CA VAL A 21 -3.39 1.71 7.91
C VAL A 21 -4.46 2.69 8.33
N ILE A 22 -5.17 3.24 7.34
CA ILE A 22 -6.26 4.18 7.58
C ILE A 22 -7.58 3.42 7.69
N GLN A 23 -7.79 2.45 6.79
CA GLN A 23 -9.05 1.73 6.73
C GLN A 23 -8.85 0.39 6.03
N ILE A 24 -9.59 -0.62 6.49
CA ILE A 24 -9.68 -1.90 5.77
C ILE A 24 -10.79 -1.77 4.73
N LEU A 25 -10.44 -2.01 3.48
CA LEU A 25 -11.38 -1.91 2.36
C LEU A 25 -12.03 -3.24 2.01
N GLY A 26 -11.37 -4.36 2.33
CA GLY A 26 -11.93 -5.67 2.06
C GLY A 26 -11.10 -6.78 2.67
N ARG A 27 -11.74 -7.93 2.85
CA ARG A 27 -11.11 -9.15 3.38
C ARG A 27 -11.64 -10.35 2.65
N GLY A 28 -10.79 -11.35 2.47
CA GLY A 28 -11.20 -12.60 1.86
C GLY A 28 -10.07 -13.60 1.86
N ALA A 29 -10.26 -14.71 1.16
CA ALA A 29 -9.22 -15.72 1.02
C ALA A 29 -7.98 -15.17 0.31
N TYR A 30 -8.15 -14.12 -0.48
CA TYR A 30 -7.07 -13.44 -1.19
C TYR A 30 -6.18 -12.59 -0.28
N GLY A 31 -6.58 -12.37 0.98
CA GLY A 31 -5.88 -11.51 1.91
C GLY A 31 -6.73 -10.32 2.34
N ILE A 32 -6.08 -9.22 2.62
CA ILE A 32 -6.74 -8.00 3.10
C ILE A 32 -6.38 -6.86 2.15
N VAL A 33 -7.38 -6.07 1.77
CA VAL A 33 -7.16 -4.83 1.02
C VAL A 33 -7.23 -3.68 2.01
N GLU A 34 -6.17 -2.88 2.05
CA GLU A 34 -6.02 -1.80 3.00
C GLU A 34 -5.85 -0.46 2.29
N HIS A 35 -6.50 0.56 2.84
CA HIS A 35 -6.18 1.95 2.52
C HIS A 35 -5.12 2.41 3.52
N VAL A 36 -3.96 2.75 3.02
CA VAL A 36 -2.82 3.15 3.86
C VAL A 36 -2.30 4.50 3.45
N ARG A 37 -1.61 5.16 4.38
CA ARG A 37 -0.81 6.33 4.06
C ARG A 37 0.67 5.94 4.14
N HIS A 38 1.39 6.21 3.08
CA HIS A 38 2.83 6.05 3.03
C HIS A 38 3.46 7.31 3.62
N ARG A 39 3.98 7.21 4.85
CA ARG A 39 4.43 8.39 5.60
C ARG A 39 5.52 9.19 4.90
N PRO A 40 6.55 8.56 4.32
CA PRO A 40 7.62 9.34 3.69
C PRO A 40 7.16 10.23 2.55
N SER A 41 6.18 9.78 1.76
CA SER A 41 5.69 10.54 0.61
C SER A 41 4.39 11.29 0.89
N GLY A 42 3.65 10.85 1.92
CA GLY A 42 2.30 11.35 2.17
C GLY A 42 1.25 10.76 1.23
N ALA A 43 1.64 9.88 0.32
CA ALA A 43 0.71 9.27 -0.62
C ALA A 43 -0.26 8.33 0.10
N GLU A 44 -1.50 8.29 -0.36
CA GLU A 44 -2.51 7.36 0.14
C GLU A 44 -2.73 6.30 -0.91
N LEU A 45 -2.66 5.05 -0.50
CA LEU A 45 -2.58 3.90 -1.39
C LEU A 45 -3.58 2.83 -0.98
N ALA A 46 -4.02 2.06 -1.97
CA ALA A 46 -4.73 0.80 -1.73
C ALA A 46 -3.74 -0.33 -1.97
N LEU A 47 -3.56 -1.18 -0.96
CA LEU A 47 -2.65 -2.31 -1.01
C LEU A 47 -3.42 -3.59 -0.73
N LYS A 48 -3.07 -4.66 -1.44
CA LYS A 48 -3.50 -6.00 -1.08
C LYS A 48 -2.38 -6.65 -0.28
N VAL A 49 -2.68 -7.09 0.93
CA VAL A 49 -1.70 -7.67 1.85
C VAL A 49 -2.07 -9.12 2.11
N SER A 50 -1.15 -10.01 1.79
CA SER A 50 -1.23 -11.44 2.07
C SER A 50 0.16 -11.87 2.51
N LEU A 51 0.74 -12.91 1.91
CA LEU A 51 2.16 -13.22 2.09
C LEU A 51 3.03 -12.15 1.43
N PHE A 52 2.49 -11.48 0.43
CA PHE A 52 3.15 -10.40 -0.30
C PHE A 52 2.30 -9.16 -0.24
N ILE A 53 2.91 -8.02 -0.55
CA ILE A 53 2.21 -6.76 -0.66
C ILE A 53 2.09 -6.41 -2.14
N HIS A 54 0.87 -6.11 -2.57
CA HIS A 54 0.61 -5.68 -3.95
C HIS A 54 0.03 -4.28 -3.93
N PHE A 55 0.66 -3.39 -4.66
CA PHE A 55 0.12 -2.06 -4.90
C PHE A 55 -1.05 -2.18 -5.86
N LEU A 56 -2.20 -1.62 -5.50
CA LEU A 56 -3.39 -1.66 -6.33
C LEU A 56 -3.67 -0.31 -6.98
N ALA A 57 -3.59 0.75 -6.22
CA ALA A 57 -3.93 2.09 -6.71
C ALA A 57 -3.46 3.15 -5.74
N SER A 58 -3.37 4.39 -6.22
CA SER A 58 -3.18 5.55 -5.36
C SER A 58 -4.47 6.38 -5.37
N PHE A 59 -4.72 7.02 -4.26
CA PHE A 59 -5.87 7.91 -4.11
C PHE A 59 -5.51 9.34 -4.46
#